data_f8af70d1001f2e46201460e2a3c9b907
#
_entry.id   f8af70d1001f2e46201460e2a3c9b907
#
_cell.length_a   1.000
_cell.length_b   1.000
_cell.length_c   1.000
_cell.angle_alpha   90.00
_cell.angle_beta   90.00
_cell.angle_gamma   90.00
#
_symmetry.space_group_name_H-M   'P 1'
#
loop_
_entity.id
_entity.type
_entity.pdbx_description
1 polymer ?
#
loop_
_entity_poly.entity_id
_entity_poly.type
_entity_poly.pdbx_seq_one_letter_code
_entity_poly.pdbx_strand_id
1 'polypeptide(L)'
;GAMLRREALHSDDPIAGAGSFAVLPRGAEELLPSDPAELAEIGVEVLPEGTYLCMSRWGMPYEPEGIRAVVACMDKHALQPIGNAFDFCYLDTTSYDESHQEDFCCIQVPVVLK
;
A
#
# COMPACT_ATOMS: atom_id res chain seq x y z
N GLY A 1 -8.32 -1.90 2.19
CA GLY A 1 -7.44 -0.95 1.51
C GLY A 1 -6.90 -1.49 0.21
N ALA A 2 -6.12 -0.70 -0.46
CA ALA A 2 -5.50 -1.01 -1.73
C ALA A 2 -4.02 -1.37 -1.55
N MET A 3 -3.57 -2.38 -2.27
CA MET A 3 -2.16 -2.77 -2.30
C MET A 3 -1.59 -2.46 -3.70
N LEU A 4 -0.45 -1.78 -3.73
CA LEU A 4 0.25 -1.40 -4.94
C LEU A 4 1.56 -2.16 -5.04
N ARG A 5 1.86 -2.71 -6.19
CA ARG A 5 3.06 -3.52 -6.41
C ARG A 5 4.30 -2.63 -6.41
N ARG A 6 5.35 -3.06 -5.68
CA ARG A 6 6.62 -2.34 -5.61
C ARG A 6 7.19 -2.06 -7.00
N GLU A 7 7.19 -3.06 -7.87
CA GLU A 7 7.73 -2.96 -9.21
C GLU A 7 6.96 -2.03 -10.14
N ALA A 8 5.71 -1.71 -9.80
CA ALA A 8 4.87 -0.82 -10.59
C ALA A 8 4.96 0.65 -10.18
N LEU A 9 5.44 0.95 -8.97
CA LEU A 9 5.42 2.30 -8.41
C LEU A 9 6.10 3.34 -9.31
N HIS A 10 7.26 3.00 -9.88
CA HIS A 10 8.03 3.88 -10.77
C HIS A 10 7.72 3.65 -12.26
N SER A 11 6.76 2.80 -12.59
CA SER A 11 6.38 2.53 -13.97
C SER A 11 5.38 3.54 -14.52
N ASP A 12 5.12 3.47 -15.82
CA ASP A 12 4.11 4.30 -16.48
C ASP A 12 2.69 4.00 -16.00
N ASP A 13 2.47 2.78 -15.48
CA ASP A 13 1.20 2.35 -14.90
C ASP A 13 1.41 1.92 -13.44
N PRO A 14 1.39 2.87 -12.49
CA PRO A 14 1.67 2.57 -11.09
C PRO A 14 0.61 1.71 -10.40
N ILE A 15 -0.54 1.51 -11.01
CA ILE A 15 -1.59 0.63 -10.50
C ILE A 15 -1.57 -0.77 -11.14
N ALA A 16 -0.57 -1.06 -11.99
CA ALA A 16 -0.44 -2.38 -12.60
C ALA A 16 -0.31 -3.47 -11.52
N GLY A 17 -1.18 -4.47 -11.58
CA GLY A 17 -1.20 -5.56 -10.61
C GLY A 17 -1.69 -5.17 -9.21
N ALA A 18 -2.28 -3.99 -9.07
CA ALA A 18 -2.87 -3.57 -7.79
C ALA A 18 -3.99 -4.52 -7.35
N GLY A 19 -4.17 -4.60 -6.05
CA GLY A 19 -5.20 -5.44 -5.46
C GLY A 19 -5.77 -4.83 -4.19
N SER A 20 -6.57 -5.60 -3.49
CA SER A 20 -7.12 -5.23 -2.20
C SER A 20 -6.45 -6.04 -1.10
N PHE A 21 -6.44 -5.51 0.12
CA PHE A 21 -5.94 -6.21 1.28
C PHE A 21 -6.82 -6.00 2.49
N ALA A 22 -6.69 -6.90 3.45
CA ALA A 22 -7.24 -6.74 4.79
C ALA A 22 -6.15 -7.08 5.80
N VAL A 23 -6.14 -6.38 6.92
CA VAL A 23 -5.22 -6.65 8.02
C VAL A 23 -5.81 -7.76 8.88
N LEU A 24 -5.03 -8.80 9.12
CA LEU A 24 -5.44 -9.87 10.02
C LEU A 24 -5.39 -9.38 11.47
N PRO A 25 -6.35 -9.81 12.30
CA PRO A 25 -6.34 -9.44 13.71
C PRO A 25 -5.14 -10.02 14.45
N ARG A 26 -4.73 -9.35 15.53
CA ARG A 26 -3.67 -9.83 16.40
C ARG A 26 -4.02 -11.22 16.93
N GLY A 27 -3.05 -12.15 16.91
CA GLY A 27 -3.26 -13.54 17.29
C GLY A 27 -3.63 -14.47 16.14
N ALA A 28 -4.01 -13.94 14.97
CA ALA A 28 -4.33 -14.77 13.82
C ALA A 28 -3.13 -15.57 13.30
N GLU A 29 -1.91 -15.11 13.57
CA GLU A 29 -0.67 -15.79 13.22
C GLU A 29 -0.58 -17.21 13.78
N GLU A 30 -1.24 -17.51 14.90
CA GLU A 30 -1.29 -18.85 15.48
C GLU A 30 -2.07 -19.84 14.61
N LEU A 31 -2.98 -19.33 13.76
CA LEU A 31 -3.79 -20.12 12.85
C LEU A 31 -3.19 -20.26 11.46
N LEU A 32 -2.07 -19.58 11.20
CA LEU A 32 -1.42 -19.54 9.90
C LEU A 32 -0.29 -20.56 9.84
N PRO A 33 0.02 -21.07 8.62
CA PRO A 33 1.22 -21.86 8.43
C PRO A 33 2.47 -21.04 8.77
N SER A 34 3.52 -21.71 9.26
CA SER A 34 4.79 -21.06 9.56
C SER A 34 5.73 -21.01 8.34
N ASP A 35 5.47 -21.82 7.31
CA ASP A 35 6.28 -21.85 6.09
C ASP A 35 6.00 -20.63 5.23
N PRO A 36 7.02 -19.81 4.89
CA PRO A 36 6.85 -18.66 4.02
C PRO A 36 6.24 -18.97 2.64
N ALA A 37 6.55 -20.15 2.08
CA ALA A 37 5.98 -20.55 0.79
C ALA A 37 4.48 -20.82 0.90
N GLU A 38 4.03 -21.45 1.98
CA GLU A 38 2.61 -21.68 2.24
C GLU A 38 1.85 -20.39 2.50
N LEU A 39 2.47 -19.43 3.22
CA LEU A 39 1.90 -18.09 3.45
C LEU A 39 1.69 -17.35 2.12
N ALA A 40 2.70 -17.38 1.25
CA ALA A 40 2.62 -16.75 -0.06
C ALA A 40 1.52 -17.38 -0.93
N GLU A 41 1.35 -18.70 -0.87
CA GLU A 41 0.34 -19.43 -1.63
C GLU A 41 -1.08 -19.01 -1.25
N ILE A 42 -1.34 -18.77 0.03
CA ILE A 42 -2.64 -18.31 0.51
C ILE A 42 -2.79 -16.78 0.47
N GLY A 43 -1.79 -16.05 -0.04
CA GLY A 43 -1.83 -14.61 -0.19
C GLY A 43 -1.60 -13.81 1.08
N VAL A 44 -0.96 -14.40 2.08
CA VAL A 44 -0.58 -13.68 3.30
C VAL A 44 0.79 -13.04 3.11
N GLU A 45 0.88 -11.76 3.41
CA GLU A 45 2.10 -10.97 3.32
C GLU A 45 2.40 -10.35 4.69
N VAL A 46 3.64 -10.45 5.13
CA VAL A 46 4.09 -9.83 6.38
C VAL A 46 4.76 -8.51 6.04
N LEU A 47 4.26 -7.42 6.63
CA LEU A 47 4.89 -6.12 6.47
C LEU A 47 6.22 -6.09 7.22
N PRO A 48 7.32 -5.63 6.58
CA PRO A 48 8.61 -5.58 7.25
C PRO A 48 8.62 -4.52 8.37
N GLU A 49 9.32 -4.80 9.44
CA GLU A 49 9.68 -3.79 10.41
C GLU A 49 10.67 -2.80 9.78
N GLY A 50 10.57 -1.53 10.11
CA GLY A 50 11.49 -0.53 9.60
C GLY A 50 10.85 0.83 9.34
N THR A 51 11.46 1.57 8.40
CA THR A 51 11.03 2.92 8.05
C THR A 51 10.00 2.88 6.92
N TYR A 52 8.96 3.67 7.08
CA TYR A 52 7.90 3.82 6.07
C TYR A 52 7.77 5.27 5.66
N LEU A 53 7.67 5.51 4.36
CA LEU A 53 7.20 6.77 3.83
C LEU A 53 5.68 6.73 3.83
N CYS A 54 5.05 7.69 4.51
CA CYS A 54 3.60 7.77 4.62
C CYS A 54 3.10 9.09 4.04
N MET A 55 2.03 9.04 3.26
CA MET A 55 1.37 10.22 2.74
C MET A 55 -0.13 10.09 2.91
N SER A 56 -0.70 11.00 3.69
CA SER A 56 -2.17 11.10 3.83
C SER A 56 -2.72 11.99 2.73
N ARG A 57 -3.88 11.63 2.21
CA ARG A 57 -4.53 12.37 1.13
C ARG A 57 -6.03 12.20 1.14
N TRP A 58 -6.70 13.14 0.53
CA TRP A 58 -8.11 13.03 0.15
C TRP A 58 -8.22 12.47 -1.26
N GLY A 59 -9.25 11.69 -1.53
CA GLY A 59 -9.52 11.10 -2.83
C GLY A 59 -9.31 9.60 -2.89
N MET A 60 -9.54 9.03 -4.07
CA MET A 60 -9.46 7.57 -4.26
C MET A 60 -8.03 7.05 -4.13
N PRO A 61 -7.87 5.87 -3.50
CA PRO A 61 -6.56 5.25 -3.35
C PRO A 61 -5.87 4.90 -4.67
N TYR A 62 -6.62 4.75 -5.75
CA TYR A 62 -6.09 4.36 -7.06
C TYR A 62 -5.80 5.52 -8.00
N GLU A 63 -5.88 6.76 -7.54
CA GLU A 63 -5.56 7.92 -8.40
C GLU A 63 -4.06 7.99 -8.67
N PRO A 64 -3.64 7.94 -9.94
CA PRO A 64 -2.21 7.94 -10.31
C PRO A 64 -1.44 9.15 -9.80
N GLU A 65 -2.08 10.32 -9.72
CA GLU A 65 -1.43 11.55 -9.25
C GLU A 65 -0.93 11.42 -7.81
N GLY A 66 -1.71 10.78 -6.94
CA GLY A 66 -1.29 10.54 -5.56
C GLY A 66 -0.10 9.61 -5.47
N ILE A 67 -0.10 8.55 -6.26
CA ILE A 67 1.01 7.60 -6.31
C ILE A 67 2.27 8.27 -6.84
N ARG A 68 2.14 9.08 -7.90
CA ARG A 68 3.27 9.83 -8.46
C ARG A 68 3.86 10.83 -7.48
N ALA A 69 3.03 11.44 -6.63
CA ALA A 69 3.52 12.33 -5.57
C ALA A 69 4.37 11.58 -4.55
N VAL A 70 3.97 10.38 -4.16
CA VAL A 70 4.75 9.51 -3.26
C VAL A 70 6.07 9.12 -3.92
N VAL A 71 6.04 8.71 -5.19
CA VAL A 71 7.24 8.34 -5.96
C VAL A 71 8.19 9.53 -6.08
N ALA A 72 7.68 10.72 -6.40
CA ALA A 72 8.49 11.94 -6.48
C ALA A 72 9.17 12.26 -5.13
N CYS A 73 8.47 12.05 -4.03
CA CYS A 73 9.03 12.23 -2.69
C CYS A 73 10.14 11.22 -2.42
N MET A 74 9.96 9.96 -2.79
CA MET A 74 11.01 8.95 -2.67
C MET A 74 12.26 9.35 -3.45
N ASP A 75 12.09 9.78 -4.69
CA ASP A 75 13.20 10.19 -5.56
C ASP A 75 13.94 11.40 -5.01
N LYS A 76 13.18 12.40 -4.53
CA LYS A 76 13.76 13.62 -3.94
C LYS A 76 14.63 13.33 -2.72
N HIS A 77 14.26 12.34 -1.92
CA HIS A 77 14.96 12.01 -0.68
C HIS A 77 15.84 10.76 -0.79
N ALA A 78 16.11 10.28 -1.99
CA ALA A 78 16.92 9.09 -2.27
C ALA A 78 16.45 7.87 -1.49
N LEU A 79 15.14 7.64 -1.46
CA LEU A 79 14.50 6.49 -0.84
C LEU A 79 14.20 5.41 -1.87
N GLN A 80 14.40 4.16 -1.50
CA GLN A 80 14.07 3.03 -2.34
C GLN A 80 13.00 2.17 -1.68
N PRO A 81 11.91 1.82 -2.39
CA PRO A 81 10.92 0.91 -1.84
C PRO A 81 11.48 -0.50 -1.72
N ILE A 82 11.25 -1.13 -0.57
CA ILE A 82 11.70 -2.51 -0.29
C ILE A 82 10.54 -3.50 -0.21
N GLY A 83 9.33 -3.05 -0.44
CA GLY A 83 8.13 -3.89 -0.45
C GLY A 83 7.00 -3.17 -1.17
N ASN A 84 5.85 -3.83 -1.22
CA ASN A 84 4.64 -3.24 -1.79
C ASN A 84 4.16 -2.06 -0.97
N ALA A 85 3.45 -1.13 -1.62
CA ALA A 85 2.79 -0.03 -0.94
C ALA A 85 1.36 -0.43 -0.53
N PHE A 86 0.92 0.09 0.60
CA PHE A 86 -0.42 -0.17 1.12
C PHE A 86 -1.14 1.14 1.36
N ASP A 87 -2.32 1.28 0.77
CA ASP A 87 -3.15 2.46 0.92
C ASP A 87 -4.29 2.13 1.89
N PHE A 88 -4.16 2.64 3.12
CA PHE A 88 -5.15 2.48 4.16
C PHE A 88 -6.22 3.55 4.03
N CYS A 89 -7.45 3.14 3.75
CA CYS A 89 -8.58 4.06 3.67
C CYS A 89 -9.24 4.18 5.04
N TYR A 90 -9.06 5.32 5.70
CA TYR A 90 -9.63 5.57 7.03
C TYR A 90 -11.07 6.09 6.97
N LEU A 91 -11.43 6.78 5.88
CA LEU A 91 -12.80 7.22 5.62
C LEU A 91 -13.15 6.81 4.20
N ASP A 92 -14.10 5.89 4.09
CA ASP A 92 -14.56 5.34 2.82
C ASP A 92 -16.01 5.81 2.59
N THR A 93 -16.22 6.58 1.53
CA THR A 93 -17.51 7.16 1.19
C THR A 93 -18.26 6.37 0.12
N THR A 94 -17.84 5.17 -0.22
CA THR A 94 -18.40 4.33 -1.29
C THR A 94 -19.92 4.20 -1.21
N SER A 95 -20.48 4.18 0.00
CA SER A 95 -21.93 3.98 0.21
C SER A 95 -22.76 5.21 -0.08
N TYR A 96 -22.20 6.41 -0.15
CA TYR A 96 -22.97 7.65 -0.27
C TYR A 96 -22.34 8.73 -1.15
N ASP A 97 -21.12 8.56 -1.62
CA ASP A 97 -20.44 9.49 -2.53
C ASP A 97 -19.65 8.74 -3.60
N GLU A 98 -20.18 8.71 -4.80
CA GLU A 98 -19.54 8.03 -5.94
C GLU A 98 -18.26 8.74 -6.41
N SER A 99 -18.08 10.01 -6.08
CA SER A 99 -16.90 10.76 -6.49
C SER A 99 -15.64 10.38 -5.70
N HIS A 100 -15.82 9.84 -4.51
CA HIS A 100 -14.75 9.47 -3.57
C HIS A 100 -13.80 10.63 -3.19
N GLN A 101 -14.19 11.87 -3.45
CA GLN A 101 -13.35 13.04 -3.14
C GLN A 101 -13.19 13.27 -1.65
N GLU A 102 -14.12 12.77 -0.84
CA GLU A 102 -14.08 12.85 0.61
C GLU A 102 -13.49 11.61 1.29
N ASP A 103 -13.07 10.62 0.51
CA ASP A 103 -12.30 9.50 1.06
C ASP A 103 -11.00 10.03 1.64
N PHE A 104 -10.59 9.49 2.78
CA PHE A 104 -9.33 9.87 3.41
C PHE A 104 -8.46 8.64 3.58
N CYS A 105 -7.31 8.65 2.91
CA CYS A 105 -6.41 7.51 2.83
C CYS A 105 -4.99 7.89 3.22
N CYS A 106 -4.22 6.88 3.62
CA CYS A 106 -2.78 7.03 3.87
C CYS A 106 -2.02 5.94 3.12
N ILE A 107 -1.20 6.34 2.16
CA ILE A 107 -0.29 5.44 1.45
C ILE A 107 0.95 5.23 2.30
N GLN A 108 1.33 3.98 2.53
CA GLN A 108 2.49 3.60 3.32
C GLN A 108 3.40 2.70 2.50
N VAL A 109 4.65 3.11 2.34
CA VAL A 109 5.65 2.39 1.54
C VAL A 109 6.86 2.09 2.42
N PRO A 110 7.22 0.81 2.60
CA PRO A 110 8.47 0.48 3.29
C PRO A 110 9.66 0.89 2.45
N VAL A 111 10.59 1.63 3.03
CA VAL A 111 11.70 2.24 2.31
C VAL A 111 13.02 2.10 3.05
N VAL A 112 14.11 2.18 2.27
CA VAL A 112 15.48 2.35 2.77
C VAL A 112 16.15 3.48 1.99
N LEU A 113 17.21 4.06 2.57
CA LEU A 113 18.06 5.00 1.85
C LEU A 113 18.84 4.26 0.76
N LYS A 114 18.91 4.85 -0.41
CA LYS A 114 19.72 4.34 -1.51
C LYS A 114 21.22 4.45 -1.18
#